data_843f0e9f84259d5cb2f8f0dd07d6689e
#
_entry.id   843f0e9f84259d5cb2f8f0dd07d6689e
#
_cell.length_a   1.000
_cell.length_b   1.000
_cell.length_c   1.000
_cell.angle_alpha   90.00
_cell.angle_beta   90.00
_cell.angle_gamma   90.00
#
_symmetry.space_group_name_H-M   'P 1'
#
loop_
_entity.id
_entity.type
_entity.pdbx_description
1 polymer ?
#
loop_
_entity_poly.entity_id
_entity_poly.type
_entity_poly.pdbx_seq_one_letter_code
_entity_poly.pdbx_strand_id
1 'polypeptide(L)'
;MTTNISREPTIQATTFLELIYSDICGPIAPQTRGGNRYIATFIDSATKWAEISLLKTKNEVFSEFKVFLKREQTQSGKTLKRLYSDHGTEYKDSEFEDYLKKRGIIHTYSAPYTHQ
;
A
#
# COMPACT_ATOMS: atom_id res chain seq x y z
N MET A 1 -6.71 10.64 -8.32
CA MET A 1 -7.13 10.67 -7.46
C MET A 1 -7.22 11.60 -6.75
N THR A 2 -7.44 11.80 -6.22
CA THR A 2 -7.47 12.68 -5.81
C THR A 2 -7.56 12.99 -4.74
N THR A 3 -7.63 13.58 -4.31
CA THR A 3 -7.69 14.18 -3.41
C THR A 3 -8.35 13.75 -2.33
N ASN A 4 -8.74 12.65 -2.28
CA ASN A 4 -9.34 12.13 -1.17
C ASN A 4 -8.49 11.96 -0.01
N ILE A 5 -7.21 11.99 -0.21
CA ILE A 5 -6.30 11.91 0.90
C ILE A 5 -6.60 12.93 1.94
N SER A 6 -6.98 14.11 1.52
CA SER A 6 -7.21 15.16 2.49
C SER A 6 -8.44 14.91 3.33
N ARG A 7 -9.23 13.92 3.00
CA ARG A 7 -10.41 13.64 3.79
C ARG A 7 -10.15 12.64 4.87
N GLU A 8 -8.99 12.00 4.85
CA GLU A 8 -8.68 11.05 5.89
C GLU A 8 -8.45 11.81 7.16
N PRO A 9 -9.17 11.48 8.18
CA PRO A 9 -9.06 12.27 9.38
C PRO A 9 -7.77 12.00 10.06
N THR A 10 -7.28 12.89 10.66
CA THR A 10 -6.29 12.75 11.66
C THR A 10 -4.90 12.43 11.27
N ILE A 11 -4.65 11.83 10.14
CA ILE A 11 -3.29 11.44 9.84
C ILE A 11 -2.65 12.49 8.97
N GLN A 12 -1.63 13.13 9.50
CA GLN A 12 -0.90 14.15 8.79
C GLN A 12 0.55 13.72 8.74
N ALA A 13 1.01 13.32 7.60
CA ALA A 13 2.39 12.89 7.43
C ALA A 13 3.22 14.07 6.96
N THR A 14 4.36 14.26 7.57
CA THR A 14 5.23 15.36 7.20
C THR A 14 6.56 14.89 6.64
N THR A 15 6.92 13.63 6.83
CA THR A 15 8.18 13.14 6.33
C THR A 15 7.97 11.87 5.52
N PHE A 16 8.93 11.59 4.66
CA PHE A 16 8.91 10.40 3.82
C PHE A 16 8.84 9.14 4.69
N LEU A 17 8.01 8.19 4.28
CA LEU A 17 7.80 6.90 4.94
C LEU A 17 7.11 6.99 6.30
N GLU A 18 6.55 8.13 6.63
CA GLU A 18 5.74 8.22 7.82
C GLU A 18 4.42 7.49 7.60
N LEU A 19 3.86 7.59 6.40
CA LEU A 19 2.59 6.95 6.06
C LEU A 19 2.58 6.60 4.58
N ILE A 20 2.33 5.32 4.29
CA ILE A 20 2.19 4.84 2.94
C ILE A 20 0.77 4.36 2.75
N TYR A 21 0.14 4.81 1.67
CA TYR A 21 -1.16 4.28 1.24
C TYR A 21 -0.92 3.18 0.22
N SER A 22 -1.65 2.09 0.32
CA SER A 22 -1.55 1.02 -0.65
C SER A 22 -2.93 0.61 -1.12
N ASP A 23 -3.03 0.31 -2.40
CA ASP A 23 -4.29 -0.08 -3.01
C ASP A 23 -4.01 -1.02 -4.17
N ILE A 24 -5.00 -1.84 -4.51
CA ILE A 24 -4.91 -2.78 -5.63
C ILE A 24 -6.08 -2.55 -6.55
N CYS A 25 -5.78 -2.38 -7.81
CA CYS A 25 -6.79 -2.15 -8.83
C CYS A 25 -6.82 -3.33 -9.79
N GLY A 26 -8.00 -3.70 -10.24
CA GLY A 26 -8.15 -4.77 -11.20
C GLY A 26 -9.31 -5.66 -10.86
N PRO A 27 -9.56 -6.70 -11.64
CA PRO A 27 -8.71 -7.16 -12.73
C PRO A 27 -8.78 -6.28 -13.95
N ILE A 28 -7.65 -6.22 -14.65
CA ILE A 28 -7.53 -5.43 -15.86
C ILE A 28 -7.77 -6.34 -17.04
N ALA A 29 -8.54 -5.89 -18.00
CA ALA A 29 -8.78 -6.66 -19.18
C ALA A 29 -8.55 -5.78 -20.41
N PRO A 30 -7.85 -6.27 -21.40
CA PRO A 30 -7.25 -7.61 -21.46
C PRO A 30 -6.01 -7.67 -20.58
N GLN A 31 -5.60 -8.91 -20.28
CA GLN A 31 -4.36 -9.11 -19.55
C GLN A 31 -3.20 -8.52 -20.30
N THR A 32 -2.21 -8.07 -19.54
CA THR A 32 -0.99 -7.59 -20.18
C THR A 32 -0.23 -8.78 -20.76
N ARG A 33 0.79 -8.48 -21.56
CA ARG A 33 1.59 -9.51 -22.15
C ARG A 33 2.18 -10.45 -21.14
N GLY A 34 2.56 -9.98 -20.00
CA GLY A 34 3.16 -10.83 -18.98
C GLY A 34 2.13 -11.55 -18.14
N GLY A 35 0.85 -11.45 -18.47
CA GLY A 35 -0.18 -12.11 -17.69
C GLY A 35 -0.60 -11.33 -16.47
N ASN A 36 -0.19 -10.07 -16.35
CA ASN A 36 -0.55 -9.29 -15.19
C ASN A 36 -1.97 -8.77 -15.33
N ARG A 37 -2.71 -8.82 -14.24
CA ARG A 37 -4.09 -8.42 -14.23
C ARG A 37 -4.41 -7.37 -13.19
N TYR A 38 -3.50 -7.11 -12.27
CA TYR A 38 -3.75 -6.16 -11.18
C TYR A 38 -2.61 -5.17 -11.08
N ILE A 39 -2.92 -4.01 -10.54
CA ILE A 39 -1.93 -2.98 -10.30
C ILE A 39 -1.96 -2.64 -8.82
N ALA A 40 -0.82 -2.76 -8.16
CA ALA A 40 -0.68 -2.33 -6.78
C ALA A 40 0.01 -0.97 -6.78
N THR A 41 -0.46 -0.07 -5.94
CA THR A 41 0.18 1.22 -5.80
C THR A 41 0.62 1.41 -4.36
N PHE A 42 1.74 2.09 -4.18
CA PHE A 42 2.23 2.47 -2.86
C PHE A 42 2.53 3.96 -2.96
N ILE A 43 1.85 4.76 -2.19
CA ILE A 43 1.96 6.21 -2.29
C ILE A 43 2.37 6.79 -0.95
N ASP A 44 3.47 7.54 -0.94
CA ASP A 44 3.90 8.21 0.27
C ASP A 44 3.04 9.45 0.50
N SER A 45 2.47 9.54 1.67
CA SER A 45 1.53 10.60 1.96
C SER A 45 2.18 11.98 1.95
N ALA A 46 3.38 12.08 2.50
CA ALA A 46 4.02 13.38 2.64
C ALA A 46 4.54 13.93 1.32
N THR A 47 5.22 13.08 0.54
CA THR A 47 5.88 13.54 -0.68
C THR A 47 5.09 13.30 -1.93
N LYS A 48 4.06 12.44 -1.82
CA LYS A 48 3.24 12.00 -2.97
C LYS A 48 4.03 11.12 -3.93
N TRP A 49 5.20 10.66 -3.54
CA TRP A 49 5.95 9.70 -4.33
C TRP A 49 5.11 8.45 -4.47
N ALA A 50 4.98 7.94 -5.67
CA ALA A 50 4.15 6.78 -5.96
C ALA A 50 4.94 5.73 -6.69
N GLU A 51 4.73 4.48 -6.29
CA GLU A 51 5.33 3.34 -6.94
C GLU A 51 4.22 2.42 -7.40
N ILE A 52 4.35 1.88 -8.58
CA ILE A 52 3.33 1.01 -9.16
C ILE A 52 3.96 -0.35 -9.44
N SER A 53 3.26 -1.41 -9.06
CA SER A 53 3.71 -2.77 -9.32
C SER A 53 2.62 -3.52 -10.05
N LEU A 54 2.99 -4.30 -11.05
CA LEU A 54 2.05 -5.13 -11.79
C LEU A 54 2.01 -6.50 -11.15
N LEU A 55 0.81 -7.03 -10.96
CA LEU A 55 0.64 -8.31 -10.29
C LEU A 55 -0.18 -9.25 -11.13
N LYS A 56 0.11 -10.52 -11.06
CA LYS A 56 -0.71 -11.55 -11.69
C LYS A 56 -1.89 -11.88 -10.81
N THR A 57 -1.68 -11.92 -9.51
CA THR A 57 -2.75 -12.15 -8.55
C THR A 57 -2.65 -11.12 -7.45
N LYS A 58 -3.75 -10.88 -6.76
CA LYS A 58 -3.78 -9.86 -5.72
C LYS A 58 -2.86 -10.18 -4.56
N ASN A 59 -2.71 -11.47 -4.24
CA ASN A 59 -1.91 -11.78 -3.06
C ASN A 59 -0.42 -11.57 -3.27
N GLU A 60 -0.01 -11.23 -4.47
CA GLU A 60 1.38 -10.85 -4.69
C GLU A 60 1.72 -9.49 -4.10
N VAL A 61 0.72 -8.76 -3.61
CA VAL A 61 0.98 -7.43 -3.07
C VAL A 61 1.94 -7.50 -1.88
N PHE A 62 1.87 -8.56 -1.10
CA PHE A 62 2.76 -8.68 0.04
C PHE A 62 4.22 -8.75 -0.40
N SER A 63 4.51 -9.57 -1.42
CA SER A 63 5.87 -9.66 -1.93
C SER A 63 6.35 -8.33 -2.48
N GLU A 64 5.49 -7.65 -3.23
CA GLU A 64 5.86 -6.37 -3.82
C GLU A 64 6.05 -5.30 -2.75
N PHE A 65 5.22 -5.35 -1.72
CA PHE A 65 5.35 -4.43 -0.62
C PHE A 65 6.71 -4.60 0.08
N LYS A 66 7.13 -5.85 0.28
CA LYS A 66 8.41 -6.09 0.93
C LYS A 66 9.57 -5.57 0.09
N VAL A 67 9.51 -5.74 -1.21
CA VAL A 67 10.54 -5.23 -2.10
C VAL A 67 10.57 -3.70 -2.05
N PHE A 68 9.41 -3.10 -2.17
CA PHE A 68 9.27 -1.65 -2.11
C PHE A 68 9.85 -1.11 -0.79
N LEU A 69 9.44 -1.72 0.30
CA LEU A 69 9.82 -1.22 1.60
C LEU A 69 11.33 -1.34 1.83
N LYS A 70 11.89 -2.48 1.48
CA LYS A 70 13.32 -2.66 1.65
C LYS A 70 14.10 -1.62 0.86
N ARG A 71 13.70 -1.40 -0.38
CA ARG A 71 14.42 -0.44 -1.22
C ARG A 71 14.30 0.97 -0.67
N GLU A 72 13.09 1.38 -0.32
CA GLU A 72 12.89 2.75 0.11
C GLU A 72 13.53 3.03 1.46
N GLN A 73 13.50 2.06 2.36
CA GLN A 73 14.14 2.24 3.65
C GLN A 73 15.65 2.28 3.51
N THR A 74 16.19 1.44 2.63
CA THR A 74 17.63 1.43 2.41
C THR A 74 18.10 2.73 1.80
N GLN A 75 17.37 3.24 0.82
CA GLN A 75 17.78 4.44 0.13
C GLN A 75 17.60 5.70 0.96
N SER A 76 16.56 5.75 1.78
CA SER A 76 16.26 6.96 2.52
C SER A 76 16.85 6.98 3.93
N GLY A 77 17.16 5.82 4.46
CA GLY A 77 17.59 5.74 5.85
C GLY A 77 16.44 5.89 6.83
N LYS A 78 15.21 5.89 6.35
CA LYS A 78 14.05 6.03 7.21
C LYS A 78 13.31 4.72 7.30
N THR A 79 12.44 4.58 8.28
CA THR A 79 11.64 3.39 8.45
C THR A 79 10.18 3.75 8.34
N LEU A 80 9.41 2.83 7.79
CA LEU A 80 7.98 3.05 7.64
C LEU A 80 7.29 2.99 8.98
N LYS A 81 6.40 3.92 9.25
CA LYS A 81 5.70 3.95 10.52
C LYS A 81 4.27 3.44 10.41
N ARG A 82 3.59 3.71 9.31
CA ARG A 82 2.19 3.33 9.19
C ARG A 82 1.84 2.98 7.75
N LEU A 83 1.11 1.89 7.60
CA LEU A 83 0.56 1.49 6.31
C LEU A 83 -0.96 1.66 6.37
N TYR A 84 -1.52 2.30 5.36
CA TYR A 84 -2.96 2.53 5.27
C TYR A 84 -3.45 1.79 4.03
N SER A 85 -4.36 0.85 4.19
CA SER A 85 -4.87 0.07 3.06
C SER A 85 -6.37 -0.10 3.21
N ASP A 86 -7.00 -0.67 2.19
CA ASP A 86 -8.40 -1.01 2.33
C ASP A 86 -8.52 -2.36 3.06
N HIS A 87 -9.73 -2.87 3.15
CA HIS A 87 -10.00 -4.08 3.90
C HIS A 87 -9.88 -5.36 3.08
N GLY A 88 -9.20 -5.32 1.96
CA GLY A 88 -9.05 -6.51 1.13
C GLY A 88 -8.39 -7.63 1.88
N THR A 89 -8.77 -8.86 1.55
CA THR A 89 -8.25 -10.02 2.26
C THR A 89 -6.75 -10.16 2.07
N GLU A 90 -6.21 -9.67 0.96
CA GLU A 90 -4.78 -9.76 0.72
C GLU A 90 -3.99 -8.93 1.74
N TYR A 91 -4.58 -7.86 2.27
CA TYR A 91 -3.93 -7.05 3.28
C TYR A 91 -4.16 -7.60 4.69
N LYS A 92 -5.17 -8.46 4.86
CA LYS A 92 -5.46 -9.03 6.16
C LYS A 92 -4.85 -10.39 6.35
N ASP A 93 -4.11 -10.85 5.37
CA ASP A 93 -3.42 -12.11 5.45
C ASP A 93 -2.49 -12.13 6.66
N SER A 94 -2.47 -13.24 7.37
CA SER A 94 -1.73 -13.31 8.62
C SER A 94 -0.24 -13.08 8.44
N GLU A 95 0.32 -13.53 7.31
CA GLU A 95 1.73 -13.29 7.06
C GLU A 95 2.02 -11.81 6.90
N PHE A 96 1.14 -11.09 6.21
CA PHE A 96 1.31 -9.67 6.00
C PHE A 96 1.21 -8.95 7.34
N GLU A 97 0.19 -9.28 8.12
CA GLU A 97 0.00 -8.63 9.41
C GLU A 97 1.15 -8.92 10.36
N ASP A 98 1.63 -10.15 10.37
CA ASP A 98 2.76 -10.50 11.22
C ASP A 98 4.02 -9.73 10.83
N TYR A 99 4.24 -9.59 9.54
CA TYR A 99 5.39 -8.86 9.03
C TYR A 99 5.38 -7.42 9.55
N LEU A 100 4.23 -6.78 9.45
CA LEU A 100 4.09 -5.40 9.90
C LEU A 100 4.27 -5.30 11.41
N LYS A 101 3.64 -6.22 12.13
CA LYS A 101 3.71 -6.20 13.58
C LYS A 101 5.15 -6.37 14.06
N LYS A 102 5.88 -7.29 13.48
CA LYS A 102 7.25 -7.52 13.89
C LYS A 102 8.14 -6.32 13.66
N ARG A 103 7.80 -5.49 12.69
CA ARG A 103 8.59 -4.31 12.40
C ARG A 103 8.06 -3.06 13.06
N GLY A 104 7.01 -3.19 13.85
CA GLY A 104 6.45 -2.05 14.55
C GLY A 104 5.70 -1.09 13.63
N ILE A 105 5.25 -1.57 12.47
CA ILE A 105 4.51 -0.75 11.55
C ILE A 105 3.03 -0.86 11.87
N ILE A 106 2.38 0.26 12.07
CA ILE A 106 0.96 0.26 12.40
C ILE A 106 0.17 0.10 11.11
N HIS A 107 -0.75 -0.84 11.08
CA HIS A 107 -1.58 -1.04 9.90
C HIS A 107 -2.96 -0.46 10.18
N THR A 108 -3.32 0.54 9.42
CA THR A 108 -4.63 1.18 9.54
C THR A 108 -5.42 0.84 8.29
N TYR A 109 -6.67 0.43 8.47
CA TYR A 109 -7.54 0.12 7.35
C TYR A 109 -8.46 1.29 7.12
N SER A 110 -8.75 1.59 5.86
CA SER A 110 -9.71 2.62 5.56
C SER A 110 -11.08 2.15 6.00
N ALA A 111 -11.95 3.07 6.30
CA ALA A 111 -13.30 2.70 6.66
C ALA A 111 -13.93 1.98 5.48
N PRO A 112 -14.79 0.99 5.74
CA PRO A 112 -15.45 0.31 4.65
C PRO A 112 -16.20 1.32 3.82
N TYR A 113 -16.09 1.16 2.50
CA TYR A 113 -16.76 2.07 1.63
C TYR A 113 -18.22 1.70 1.59
N THR A 114 -19.05 2.62 1.97
CA THR A 114 -20.46 2.35 1.92
C THR A 114 -21.08 3.30 0.96
N HIS A 115 -21.97 2.81 0.20
CA HIS A 115 -22.63 3.66 -0.66
C HIS A 115 -23.90 3.87 -0.14
N GLN A 116 -24.32 4.98 -0.21
CA GLN A 116 -25.59 5.15 0.29
C GLN A 116 -26.41 5.66 -0.75
#